data_f4385f096aa3fbb3ebd1f7567b012c48
#
_entry.id   f4385f096aa3fbb3ebd1f7567b012c48
#
_cell.length_a   1.000
_cell.length_b   1.000
_cell.length_c   1.000
_cell.angle_alpha   90.00
_cell.angle_beta   90.00
_cell.angle_gamma   90.00
#
_symmetry.space_group_name_H-M   'P 1'
#
loop_
_entity.id
_entity.type
_entity.pdbx_description
1 polymer ?
#
loop_
_entity_poly.entity_id
_entity_poly.type
_entity_poly.pdbx_seq_one_letter_code
_entity_poly.pdbx_strand_id
1 'polypeptide(L)'
;MRESCKILADVFSEMEKAVHPGVSTLDINNLGEKLIRAHGCIPNFLNYNGYPASICVSVNDEVVHGIPHKDHILHEGDIVSLDAGLIYKGYHSDMARTFPVGQVSEEARLLMERTKGSFFAGIEMAKAGNHLYDISNAIDAYIRPFGYGIVRDLVGHGIGTSLHAVSYTHLRA
;
A
#
# COMPACT_ATOMS: atom_id res chain seq x y z
N MET A 1 4.27 -5.88 16.30
CA MET A 1 4.57 -5.93 14.86
C MET A 1 3.99 -7.16 14.17
N ARG A 2 4.48 -8.39 14.40
CA ARG A 2 4.01 -9.59 13.64
C ARG A 2 2.51 -9.80 13.70
N GLU A 3 1.89 -9.66 14.87
CA GLU A 3 0.43 -9.77 15.03
C GLU A 3 -0.31 -8.67 14.27
N SER A 4 0.16 -7.42 14.40
CA SER A 4 -0.38 -6.27 13.67
C SER A 4 -0.35 -6.49 12.15
N CYS A 5 0.79 -6.93 11.60
CA CYS A 5 0.92 -7.22 10.17
C CYS A 5 0.02 -8.37 9.69
N LYS A 6 -0.18 -9.42 10.52
CA LYS A 6 -1.10 -10.51 10.16
C LYS A 6 -2.54 -10.01 10.08
N ILE A 7 -2.99 -9.24 11.07
CA ILE A 7 -4.33 -8.66 11.05
C ILE A 7 -4.52 -7.79 9.82
N LEU A 8 -3.53 -6.97 9.47
CA LEU A 8 -3.60 -6.12 8.29
C LEU A 8 -3.68 -6.95 7.00
N ALA A 9 -2.93 -8.05 6.91
CA ALA A 9 -3.00 -8.96 5.76
C ALA A 9 -4.39 -9.62 5.62
N ASP A 10 -5.02 -9.99 6.74
CA ASP A 10 -6.40 -10.53 6.75
C ASP A 10 -7.41 -9.47 6.28
N VAL A 11 -7.27 -8.22 6.76
CA VAL A 11 -8.08 -7.08 6.30
C VAL A 11 -7.94 -6.87 4.78
N PHE A 12 -6.72 -6.90 4.25
CA PHE A 12 -6.48 -6.78 2.81
C PHE A 12 -7.11 -7.91 2.00
N SER A 13 -7.07 -9.14 2.51
CA SER A 13 -7.71 -10.28 1.83
C SER A 13 -9.23 -10.15 1.72
N GLU A 14 -9.86 -9.46 2.67
CA GLU A 14 -11.30 -9.17 2.58
C GLU A 14 -11.60 -7.94 1.71
N MET A 15 -10.76 -6.89 1.78
CA MET A 15 -10.92 -5.72 0.89
C MET A 15 -10.74 -6.09 -0.58
N GLU A 16 -9.79 -6.99 -0.91
CA GLU A 16 -9.57 -7.49 -2.27
C GLU A 16 -10.87 -8.04 -2.91
N LYS A 17 -11.69 -8.77 -2.14
CA LYS A 17 -12.97 -9.34 -2.61
C LYS A 17 -14.02 -8.27 -2.95
N ALA A 18 -13.87 -7.07 -2.38
CA ALA A 18 -14.77 -5.95 -2.63
C ALA A 18 -14.35 -5.10 -3.84
N VAL A 19 -13.18 -5.36 -4.42
CA VAL A 19 -12.70 -4.65 -5.61
C VAL A 19 -13.37 -5.24 -6.85
N HIS A 20 -14.36 -4.52 -7.39
CA HIS A 20 -15.06 -4.89 -8.62
C HIS A 20 -15.66 -3.65 -9.29
N PRO A 21 -16.01 -3.71 -10.59
CA PRO A 21 -16.69 -2.61 -11.24
C PRO A 21 -18.01 -2.24 -10.52
N GLY A 22 -18.27 -0.94 -10.41
CA GLY A 22 -19.48 -0.39 -9.78
C GLY A 22 -19.37 -0.10 -8.29
N VAL A 23 -18.29 -0.52 -7.60
CA VAL A 23 -18.05 -0.13 -6.20
C VAL A 23 -17.45 1.28 -6.14
N SER A 24 -17.84 2.08 -5.15
CA SER A 24 -17.19 3.37 -4.92
C SER A 24 -15.90 3.22 -4.08
N THR A 25 -14.97 4.15 -4.27
CA THR A 25 -13.77 4.20 -3.43
C THR A 25 -14.11 4.42 -1.96
N LEU A 26 -15.24 5.11 -1.66
CA LEU A 26 -15.72 5.29 -0.29
C LEU A 26 -16.24 3.98 0.32
N ASP A 27 -16.90 3.11 -0.46
CA ASP A 27 -17.36 1.81 0.04
C ASP A 27 -16.20 0.92 0.46
N ILE A 28 -15.10 0.95 -0.31
CA ILE A 28 -13.86 0.24 0.03
C ILE A 28 -13.24 0.79 1.32
N ASN A 29 -13.18 2.12 1.47
CA ASN A 29 -12.73 2.74 2.72
C ASN A 29 -13.58 2.29 3.92
N ASN A 30 -14.91 2.35 3.78
CA ASN A 30 -15.84 2.02 4.86
C ASN A 30 -15.72 0.54 5.25
N LEU A 31 -15.54 -0.35 4.28
CA LEU A 31 -15.26 -1.76 4.53
C LEU A 31 -13.95 -1.94 5.29
N GLY A 32 -12.86 -1.33 4.81
CA GLY A 32 -11.54 -1.43 5.43
C GLY A 32 -11.54 -0.92 6.87
N GLU A 33 -12.15 0.25 7.13
CA GLU A 33 -12.30 0.78 8.48
C GLU A 33 -13.09 -0.16 9.38
N LYS A 34 -14.23 -0.67 8.89
CA LYS A 34 -15.05 -1.64 9.64
C LYS A 34 -14.26 -2.88 10.02
N LEU A 35 -13.49 -3.44 9.09
CA LEU A 35 -12.67 -4.62 9.31
C LEU A 35 -11.55 -4.35 10.34
N ILE A 36 -10.83 -3.24 10.20
CA ILE A 36 -9.80 -2.83 11.16
C ILE A 36 -10.37 -2.74 12.57
N ARG A 37 -11.51 -2.06 12.73
CA ARG A 37 -12.17 -1.89 14.04
C ARG A 37 -12.73 -3.20 14.58
N ALA A 38 -13.22 -4.10 13.73
CA ALA A 38 -13.72 -5.41 14.14
C ALA A 38 -12.62 -6.30 14.76
N HIS A 39 -11.37 -6.10 14.36
CA HIS A 39 -10.20 -6.75 14.98
C HIS A 39 -9.70 -6.04 16.26
N GLY A 40 -10.43 -5.04 16.78
CA GLY A 40 -10.02 -4.26 17.95
C GLY A 40 -8.82 -3.34 17.67
N CYS A 41 -8.59 -3.01 16.40
CA CYS A 41 -7.49 -2.15 15.96
C CYS A 41 -7.97 -0.72 15.68
N ILE A 42 -7.01 0.20 15.56
CA ILE A 42 -7.25 1.61 15.23
C ILE A 42 -6.68 1.87 13.83
N PRO A 43 -7.45 2.48 12.88
CA PRO A 43 -6.89 2.90 11.60
C PRO A 43 -5.77 3.92 11.78
N ASN A 44 -4.64 3.74 11.07
CA ASN A 44 -3.48 4.62 11.18
C ASN A 44 -3.67 5.98 10.53
N PHE A 45 -4.39 6.02 9.39
CA PHE A 45 -4.40 7.19 8.50
C PHE A 45 -5.48 8.19 8.87
N LEU A 46 -6.58 7.73 9.49
CA LEU A 46 -7.69 8.61 9.87
C LEU A 46 -7.21 9.73 10.81
N ASN A 47 -7.34 10.96 10.33
CA ASN A 47 -6.87 12.19 11.01
C ASN A 47 -5.34 12.33 11.11
N TYR A 48 -4.56 11.44 10.49
CA TYR A 48 -3.12 11.58 10.44
C TYR A 48 -2.75 12.74 9.50
N ASN A 49 -2.14 13.80 10.04
CA ASN A 49 -1.82 15.03 9.29
C ASN A 49 -3.01 15.62 8.51
N GLY A 50 -4.23 15.43 9.02
CA GLY A 50 -5.45 15.94 8.39
C GLY A 50 -6.04 15.04 7.28
N TYR A 51 -5.50 13.84 7.08
CA TYR A 51 -6.08 12.90 6.11
C TYR A 51 -7.48 12.43 6.58
N PRO A 52 -8.53 12.51 5.71
CA PRO A 52 -9.91 12.40 6.18
C PRO A 52 -10.45 10.97 6.22
N ALA A 53 -9.67 9.96 5.82
CA ALA A 53 -10.13 8.58 5.63
C ALA A 53 -9.23 7.55 6.33
N SER A 54 -9.70 6.32 6.43
CA SER A 54 -8.96 5.21 7.05
C SER A 54 -8.09 4.46 6.06
N ILE A 55 -8.46 4.48 4.77
CA ILE A 55 -7.78 3.80 3.67
C ILE A 55 -7.49 4.83 2.58
N CYS A 56 -6.29 4.81 1.99
CA CYS A 56 -6.04 5.50 0.74
C CYS A 56 -6.49 4.59 -0.41
N VAL A 57 -7.29 5.14 -1.32
CA VAL A 57 -7.81 4.40 -2.49
C VAL A 57 -7.44 5.20 -3.73
N SER A 58 -6.34 4.83 -4.37
CA SER A 58 -5.78 5.55 -5.51
C SER A 58 -6.09 4.78 -6.80
N VAL A 59 -6.75 5.42 -7.75
CA VAL A 59 -7.21 4.81 -8.99
C VAL A 59 -6.38 5.30 -10.18
N ASN A 60 -5.91 4.38 -11.00
CA ASN A 60 -5.17 4.62 -12.25
C ASN A 60 -3.93 5.50 -12.03
N ASP A 61 -3.96 6.77 -12.45
CA ASP A 61 -2.87 7.74 -12.39
C ASP A 61 -2.71 8.46 -11.04
N GLU A 62 -3.61 8.20 -10.08
CA GLU A 62 -3.40 8.61 -8.70
C GLU A 62 -2.27 7.79 -8.08
N VAL A 63 -1.09 8.40 -7.95
CA VAL A 63 0.12 7.70 -7.51
C VAL A 63 -0.01 7.17 -6.07
N VAL A 64 -0.44 8.04 -5.13
CA VAL A 64 -0.67 7.71 -3.71
C VAL A 64 -1.72 8.64 -3.11
N HIS A 65 -2.18 8.28 -1.90
CA HIS A 65 -3.00 9.13 -1.02
C HIS A 65 -4.36 9.50 -1.63
N GLY A 66 -4.89 8.71 -2.56
CA GLY A 66 -6.23 8.93 -3.12
C GLY A 66 -7.28 9.01 -2.01
N ILE A 67 -8.04 10.13 -1.98
CA ILE A 67 -9.09 10.35 -0.97
C ILE A 67 -10.37 9.65 -1.43
N PRO A 68 -10.90 8.69 -0.67
CA PRO A 68 -12.11 7.97 -1.04
C PRO A 68 -13.33 8.89 -1.17
N HIS A 69 -14.08 8.71 -2.24
CA HIS A 69 -15.29 9.50 -2.51
C HIS A 69 -16.44 8.61 -3.02
N LYS A 70 -17.67 8.94 -2.64
CA LYS A 70 -18.88 8.18 -3.02
C LYS A 70 -19.15 8.17 -4.53
N ASP A 71 -18.75 9.24 -5.21
CA ASP A 71 -18.99 9.40 -6.65
C ASP A 71 -17.79 8.95 -7.50
N HIS A 72 -16.70 8.52 -6.87
CA HIS A 72 -15.56 7.90 -7.55
C HIS A 72 -15.79 6.38 -7.62
N ILE A 73 -16.44 5.97 -8.71
CA ILE A 73 -16.83 4.58 -8.96
C ILE A 73 -15.74 3.87 -9.77
N LEU A 74 -15.40 2.66 -9.35
CA LEU A 74 -14.46 1.81 -10.11
C LEU A 74 -15.13 1.25 -11.37
N HIS A 75 -14.39 1.23 -12.48
CA HIS A 75 -14.85 0.74 -13.78
C HIS A 75 -14.01 -0.47 -14.21
N GLU A 76 -14.57 -1.25 -15.11
CA GLU A 76 -13.86 -2.33 -15.80
C GLU A 76 -12.58 -1.79 -16.47
N GLY A 77 -11.44 -2.39 -16.20
CA GLY A 77 -10.15 -1.99 -16.75
C GLY A 77 -9.32 -1.06 -15.86
N ASP A 78 -9.89 -0.53 -14.79
CA ASP A 78 -9.13 0.26 -13.80
C ASP A 78 -8.11 -0.61 -13.05
N ILE A 79 -7.05 0.02 -12.56
CA ILE A 79 -6.22 -0.52 -11.50
C ILE A 79 -6.42 0.35 -10.24
N VAL A 80 -6.53 -0.27 -9.08
CA VAL A 80 -6.74 0.44 -7.82
C VAL A 80 -5.68 0.04 -6.81
N SER A 81 -4.97 1.01 -6.27
CA SER A 81 -4.01 0.84 -5.19
C SER A 81 -4.70 1.16 -3.87
N LEU A 82 -4.79 0.16 -3.02
CA LEU A 82 -5.27 0.29 -1.65
C LEU A 82 -4.05 0.40 -0.74
N ASP A 83 -4.04 1.40 0.13
CA ASP A 83 -3.02 1.59 1.14
C ASP A 83 -3.71 1.77 2.49
N ALA A 84 -3.34 0.93 3.44
CA ALA A 84 -3.97 0.86 4.75
C ALA A 84 -2.96 0.53 5.83
N GLY A 85 -3.20 1.12 7.01
CA GLY A 85 -2.43 0.79 8.18
C GLY A 85 -3.32 0.68 9.42
N LEU A 86 -2.84 -0.04 10.42
CA LEU A 86 -3.54 -0.19 11.69
C LEU A 86 -2.59 -0.21 12.89
N ILE A 87 -3.16 0.11 14.04
CA ILE A 87 -2.47 0.02 15.33
C ILE A 87 -3.09 -1.12 16.13
N TYR A 88 -2.25 -2.07 16.53
CA TYR A 88 -2.62 -3.17 17.41
C TYR A 88 -1.66 -3.23 18.61
N LYS A 89 -2.19 -3.12 19.82
CA LYS A 89 -1.40 -3.10 21.07
C LYS A 89 -0.24 -2.11 21.06
N GLY A 90 -0.45 -0.93 20.47
CA GLY A 90 0.54 0.15 20.38
C GLY A 90 1.59 -0.02 19.28
N TYR A 91 1.45 -1.04 18.41
CA TYR A 91 2.34 -1.25 17.26
C TYR A 91 1.60 -1.02 15.95
N HIS A 92 2.24 -0.23 15.08
CA HIS A 92 1.75 0.07 13.75
C HIS A 92 2.08 -1.04 12.75
N SER A 93 1.22 -1.21 11.77
CA SER A 93 1.50 -1.92 10.51
C SER A 93 0.99 -1.08 9.34
N ASP A 94 1.58 -1.28 8.19
CA ASP A 94 1.35 -0.50 6.98
C ASP A 94 1.54 -1.41 5.77
N MET A 95 0.62 -1.35 4.79
CA MET A 95 0.64 -2.17 3.59
C MET A 95 -0.09 -1.48 2.46
N ALA A 96 0.52 -1.52 1.27
CA ALA A 96 -0.12 -1.12 0.02
C ALA A 96 -0.13 -2.29 -0.98
N ARG A 97 -1.23 -2.43 -1.71
CA ARG A 97 -1.37 -3.40 -2.82
C ARG A 97 -2.23 -2.82 -3.92
N THR A 98 -1.86 -3.13 -5.16
CA THR A 98 -2.65 -2.76 -6.35
C THR A 98 -3.43 -3.96 -6.85
N PHE A 99 -4.70 -3.75 -7.17
CA PHE A 99 -5.63 -4.77 -7.65
C PHE A 99 -6.20 -4.36 -9.02
N PRO A 100 -6.43 -5.32 -9.92
CA PRO A 100 -7.18 -5.07 -11.14
C PRO A 100 -8.68 -4.98 -10.84
N VAL A 101 -9.38 -4.12 -11.56
CA VAL A 101 -10.84 -4.02 -11.52
C VAL A 101 -11.40 -4.72 -12.76
N GLY A 102 -11.85 -5.97 -12.60
CA GLY A 102 -12.24 -6.82 -13.72
C GLY A 102 -11.06 -7.15 -14.63
N GLN A 103 -11.25 -7.06 -15.96
CA GLN A 103 -10.21 -7.31 -16.95
C GLN A 103 -9.45 -6.02 -17.28
N VAL A 104 -8.17 -5.99 -17.00
CA VAL A 104 -7.29 -4.85 -17.28
C VAL A 104 -6.49 -5.06 -18.56
N SER A 105 -5.94 -3.99 -19.11
CA SER A 105 -5.04 -4.06 -20.26
C SER A 105 -3.78 -4.89 -19.94
N GLU A 106 -3.15 -5.44 -20.98
CA GLU A 106 -1.88 -6.16 -20.85
C GLU A 106 -0.78 -5.26 -20.26
N GLU A 107 -0.77 -3.99 -20.60
CA GLU A 107 0.16 -3.00 -20.07
C GLU A 107 -0.02 -2.83 -18.55
N ALA A 108 -1.25 -2.65 -18.08
CA ALA A 108 -1.57 -2.55 -16.67
C ALA A 108 -1.23 -3.84 -15.90
N ARG A 109 -1.56 -5.00 -16.49
CA ARG A 109 -1.21 -6.30 -15.92
C ARG A 109 0.30 -6.45 -15.72
N LEU A 110 1.07 -6.13 -16.75
CA LEU A 110 2.53 -6.19 -16.71
C LEU A 110 3.12 -5.18 -15.73
N LEU A 111 2.58 -3.98 -15.63
CA LEU A 111 3.00 -2.98 -14.64
C LEU A 111 2.84 -3.52 -13.21
N MET A 112 1.66 -4.05 -12.88
CA MET A 112 1.40 -4.63 -11.55
C MET A 112 2.31 -5.83 -11.26
N GLU A 113 2.49 -6.76 -12.22
CA GLU A 113 3.32 -7.94 -12.06
C GLU A 113 4.79 -7.58 -11.81
N ARG A 114 5.33 -6.66 -12.61
CA ARG A 114 6.72 -6.22 -12.50
C ARG A 114 6.97 -5.40 -11.24
N THR A 115 6.02 -4.54 -10.85
CA THR A 115 6.08 -3.83 -9.57
C THR A 115 6.10 -4.80 -8.39
N LYS A 116 5.22 -5.81 -8.40
CA LYS A 116 5.24 -6.88 -7.41
C LYS A 116 6.56 -7.66 -7.41
N GLY A 117 7.10 -7.96 -8.59
CA GLY A 117 8.41 -8.63 -8.72
C GLY A 117 9.54 -7.81 -8.13
N SER A 118 9.54 -6.49 -8.34
CA SER A 118 10.56 -5.58 -7.79
C SER A 118 10.53 -5.55 -6.26
N PHE A 119 9.33 -5.59 -5.65
CA PHE A 119 9.17 -5.69 -4.20
C PHE A 119 9.85 -6.96 -3.65
N PHE A 120 9.63 -8.12 -4.28
CA PHE A 120 10.27 -9.35 -3.83
C PHE A 120 11.78 -9.36 -4.04
N ALA A 121 12.28 -8.77 -5.14
CA ALA A 121 13.71 -8.57 -5.34
C ALA A 121 14.33 -7.70 -4.23
N GLY A 122 13.64 -6.63 -3.82
CA GLY A 122 14.07 -5.79 -2.71
C GLY A 122 14.07 -6.53 -1.37
N ILE A 123 13.03 -7.30 -1.06
CA ILE A 123 12.91 -8.01 0.22
C ILE A 123 13.99 -9.08 0.42
N GLU A 124 14.50 -9.65 -0.68
CA GLU A 124 15.64 -10.56 -0.62
C GLU A 124 16.91 -9.91 -0.06
N MET A 125 17.00 -8.58 -0.14
CA MET A 125 18.12 -7.80 0.43
C MET A 125 17.92 -7.43 1.90
N ALA A 126 16.72 -7.61 2.47
CA ALA A 126 16.42 -7.33 3.87
C ALA A 126 17.02 -8.39 4.82
N LYS A 127 18.33 -8.50 4.83
CA LYS A 127 19.11 -9.50 5.60
C LYS A 127 20.12 -8.80 6.51
N ALA A 128 20.42 -9.44 7.62
CA ALA A 128 21.50 -8.97 8.51
C ALA A 128 22.82 -8.88 7.77
N GLY A 129 23.52 -7.77 7.94
CA GLY A 129 24.80 -7.47 7.26
C GLY A 129 24.65 -6.63 5.98
N ASN A 130 23.45 -6.51 5.44
CA ASN A 130 23.17 -5.62 4.30
C ASN A 130 22.85 -4.20 4.78
N HIS A 131 22.95 -3.25 3.87
CA HIS A 131 22.57 -1.86 4.08
C HIS A 131 21.14 -1.60 3.60
N LEU A 132 20.51 -0.56 4.12
CA LEU A 132 19.15 -0.19 3.72
C LEU A 132 19.04 0.11 2.21
N TYR A 133 20.09 0.73 1.64
CA TYR A 133 20.15 1.01 0.20
C TYR A 133 20.22 -0.23 -0.69
N ASP A 134 20.63 -1.38 -0.17
CA ASP A 134 20.67 -2.62 -0.96
C ASP A 134 19.25 -3.03 -1.40
N ILE A 135 18.23 -2.73 -0.56
CA ILE A 135 16.83 -2.93 -0.90
C ILE A 135 16.43 -2.04 -2.10
N SER A 136 16.70 -0.74 -2.01
CA SER A 136 16.36 0.22 -3.07
C SER A 136 17.11 -0.07 -4.37
N ASN A 137 18.39 -0.44 -4.27
CA ASN A 137 19.19 -0.81 -5.42
C ASN A 137 18.67 -2.06 -6.13
N ALA A 138 18.23 -3.06 -5.37
CA ALA A 138 17.67 -4.29 -5.94
C ALA A 138 16.32 -4.01 -6.66
N ILE A 139 15.47 -3.15 -6.08
CA ILE A 139 14.22 -2.70 -6.72
C ILE A 139 14.53 -1.97 -8.04
N ASP A 140 15.43 -0.98 -8.01
CA ASP A 140 15.81 -0.20 -9.19
C ASP A 140 16.42 -1.10 -10.29
N ALA A 141 17.33 -1.99 -9.92
CA ALA A 141 17.96 -2.92 -10.86
C ALA A 141 16.95 -3.88 -11.52
N TYR A 142 15.94 -4.32 -10.76
CA TYR A 142 14.89 -5.19 -11.29
C TYR A 142 13.96 -4.45 -12.27
N ILE A 143 13.54 -3.23 -11.94
CA ILE A 143 12.51 -2.50 -12.70
C ILE A 143 13.08 -1.77 -13.92
N ARG A 144 14.32 -1.31 -13.87
CA ARG A 144 14.98 -0.50 -14.90
C ARG A 144 14.93 -1.09 -16.31
N PRO A 145 15.15 -2.42 -16.51
CA PRO A 145 15.11 -3.02 -17.86
C PRO A 145 13.75 -2.93 -18.55
N PHE A 146 12.67 -2.69 -17.80
CA PHE A 146 11.32 -2.62 -18.35
C PHE A 146 10.91 -1.20 -18.78
N GLY A 147 11.76 -0.19 -18.53
CA GLY A 147 11.50 1.20 -18.93
C GLY A 147 10.45 1.93 -18.09
N TYR A 148 10.08 1.39 -16.93
CA TYR A 148 9.15 2.08 -16.03
C TYR A 148 9.83 3.20 -15.25
N GLY A 149 9.06 4.25 -14.98
CA GLY A 149 9.46 5.32 -14.07
C GLY A 149 9.48 4.85 -12.62
N ILE A 150 10.43 5.35 -11.84
CA ILE A 150 10.48 5.15 -10.40
C ILE A 150 10.23 6.50 -9.74
N VAL A 151 9.22 6.56 -8.86
CA VAL A 151 8.92 7.75 -8.06
C VAL A 151 10.05 7.94 -7.05
N ARG A 152 10.77 9.08 -7.14
CA ARG A 152 11.94 9.38 -6.31
C ARG A 152 11.67 10.34 -5.15
N ASP A 153 10.56 11.07 -5.23
CA ASP A 153 10.16 12.04 -4.21
C ASP A 153 9.48 11.40 -3.00
N LEU A 154 9.05 10.15 -3.15
CA LEU A 154 8.48 9.33 -2.08
C LEU A 154 9.48 8.23 -1.72
N VAL A 155 9.67 8.02 -0.41
CA VAL A 155 10.62 7.04 0.12
C VAL A 155 9.94 6.10 1.09
N GLY A 156 10.47 4.87 1.18
CA GLY A 156 10.07 3.93 2.22
C GLY A 156 10.47 4.43 3.60
N HIS A 157 9.81 3.92 4.62
CA HIS A 157 10.06 4.31 6.00
C HIS A 157 10.05 3.09 6.93
N GLY A 158 10.70 3.24 8.08
CA GLY A 158 10.56 2.28 9.17
C GLY A 158 9.23 2.47 9.89
N ILE A 159 8.80 1.44 10.59
CA ILE A 159 7.53 1.39 11.31
C ILE A 159 7.72 0.64 12.64
N GLY A 160 6.98 1.04 13.67
CA GLY A 160 7.09 0.42 14.99
C GLY A 160 5.98 0.88 15.92
N THR A 161 6.35 1.59 16.99
CA THR A 161 5.41 2.29 17.88
C THR A 161 4.98 3.65 17.35
N SER A 162 5.50 4.02 16.18
CA SER A 162 5.09 5.18 15.38
C SER A 162 4.88 4.73 13.95
N LEU A 163 3.99 5.39 13.21
CA LEU A 163 3.74 5.10 11.80
C LEU A 163 5.02 5.33 10.97
N HIS A 164 5.69 6.45 11.19
CA HIS A 164 6.99 6.76 10.59
C HIS A 164 8.06 6.70 11.68
N ALA A 165 8.78 5.58 11.75
CA ALA A 165 9.83 5.36 12.74
C ALA A 165 11.21 5.82 12.23
N VAL A 166 12.22 5.76 13.10
CA VAL A 166 13.60 6.33 13.05
C VAL A 166 14.31 6.28 11.68
N SER A 167 13.99 5.35 10.81
CA SER A 167 14.61 5.26 9.47
C SER A 167 14.40 6.48 8.58
N TYR A 168 13.41 7.33 8.88
CA TYR A 168 13.17 8.58 8.14
C TYR A 168 14.32 9.58 8.29
N THR A 169 15.03 9.55 9.41
CA THR A 169 16.18 10.42 9.69
C THR A 169 17.48 9.88 9.07
N HIS A 170 17.60 8.58 8.84
CA HIS A 170 18.81 7.95 8.29
C HIS A 170 18.79 7.84 6.76
N LEU A 171 17.61 7.88 6.12
CA LEU A 171 17.48 7.89 4.66
C LEU A 171 17.88 9.23 4.01
N ARG A 172 18.04 10.30 4.82
CA ARG A 172 18.50 11.62 4.36
C ARG A 172 19.99 11.88 4.59
N ALA A 173 20.67 10.97 5.21
CA ALA A 173 22.11 10.99 5.39
C ALA A 173 22.78 10.08 4.36
#